data_272679c3fcda40146b0f75dcb0fa6b1d
#
_entry.id   272679c3fcda40146b0f75dcb0fa6b1d
#
_cell.length_a   1.000
_cell.length_b   1.000
_cell.length_c   1.000
_cell.angle_alpha   90.00
_cell.angle_beta   90.00
_cell.angle_gamma   90.00
#
_symmetry.space_group_name_H-M   'P 1'
#
loop_
_entity.id
_entity.type
_entity.pdbx_description
1 polymer ?
#
loop_
_entity_poly.entity_id
_entity_poly.type
_entity_poly.pdbx_seq_one_letter_code
_entity_poly.pdbx_strand_id
1 'polypeptide(L)'
;IGRRESYIEAVPDDVLAAECEAGRFTATSDFDRLAECDIIAICVPTPLTTHRDPDLSFVAKTAEAIARTLRPGQLIVLESTTYPGTTDEVVKPILEKNGLASGTDFFLGYSPEREDPGNRHFQTATIPKVVAGDGAQAAALMEAFYGLTVSQVVPVSTTATAEAVKLTENIFRAVNIALVNELKLVYDAMGIDVWEVIDAAKSKPFGYMPFYPGPGLGGHCIPIDPFYLTWKSREFEVPTRFIELAGEINTAMPHHIVTRLAEALDIRCGKALSRSKVLLIGLAYKKNVPDIRESPSLRLMELIERRGGSASYFDPYVPEIPKTREYAELKGRRSIDWDETALADFDAIVIATDHDDIDYEAVSRVSPLVIDTRNVFARRNLPLDRIVKA
;
A
#
# COMPACT_ATOMS: atom_id res chain seq x y z
N ILE A 1 10.46 -13.99 -15.49
CA ILE A 1 11.71 -13.36 -15.95
C ILE A 1 12.47 -14.28 -16.91
N GLY A 2 12.70 -15.55 -16.60
CA GLY A 2 13.40 -16.50 -17.51
C GLY A 2 12.75 -16.65 -18.88
N ARG A 3 11.47 -16.34 -19.04
CA ARG A 3 10.73 -16.27 -20.30
C ARG A 3 10.66 -14.86 -20.89
N ARG A 4 11.39 -13.89 -20.30
CA ARG A 4 11.35 -12.45 -20.65
C ARG A 4 9.99 -11.79 -20.45
N GLU A 5 9.15 -12.37 -19.59
CA GLU A 5 7.88 -11.83 -19.16
C GLU A 5 8.08 -11.12 -17.82
N SER A 6 7.70 -9.85 -17.74
CA SER A 6 7.71 -9.06 -16.51
C SER A 6 6.50 -9.41 -15.64
N TYR A 7 6.67 -9.40 -14.35
CA TYR A 7 5.58 -9.46 -13.37
C TYR A 7 5.38 -8.09 -12.69
N ILE A 8 6.10 -7.06 -13.17
CA ILE A 8 6.06 -5.69 -12.63
C ILE A 8 5.52 -4.79 -13.74
N GLU A 9 4.34 -4.20 -13.54
CA GLU A 9 3.70 -3.32 -14.52
C GLU A 9 4.56 -2.11 -14.93
N ALA A 10 5.35 -1.57 -14.01
CA ALA A 10 6.26 -0.46 -14.27
C ALA A 10 7.44 -0.84 -15.19
N VAL A 11 7.66 -2.14 -15.45
CA VAL A 11 8.73 -2.64 -16.34
C VAL A 11 8.09 -3.42 -17.49
N PRO A 12 7.89 -2.82 -18.67
CA PRO A 12 7.33 -3.48 -19.84
C PRO A 12 8.19 -4.68 -20.32
N ASP A 13 7.53 -5.69 -20.91
CA ASP A 13 8.18 -6.93 -21.38
C ASP A 13 9.26 -6.65 -22.44
N ASP A 14 9.05 -5.69 -23.32
CA ASP A 14 10.02 -5.29 -24.35
C ASP A 14 11.28 -4.67 -23.76
N VAL A 15 11.14 -3.87 -22.70
CA VAL A 15 12.28 -3.29 -21.97
C VAL A 15 13.07 -4.40 -21.27
N LEU A 16 12.39 -5.30 -20.57
CA LEU A 16 13.02 -6.46 -19.92
C LEU A 16 13.75 -7.34 -20.94
N ALA A 17 13.10 -7.63 -22.07
CA ALA A 17 13.68 -8.47 -23.12
C ALA A 17 14.94 -7.82 -23.71
N ALA A 18 14.92 -6.52 -23.99
CA ALA A 18 16.07 -5.77 -24.53
C ALA A 18 17.27 -5.81 -23.56
N GLU A 19 17.05 -5.63 -22.24
CA GLU A 19 18.12 -5.69 -21.25
C GLU A 19 18.71 -7.11 -21.09
N CYS A 20 17.86 -8.14 -21.16
CA CYS A 20 18.29 -9.54 -21.17
C CYS A 20 19.13 -9.86 -22.43
N GLU A 21 18.70 -9.43 -23.62
CA GLU A 21 19.41 -9.66 -24.89
C GLU A 21 20.76 -8.94 -24.93
N ALA A 22 20.81 -7.75 -24.36
CA ALA A 22 22.05 -6.99 -24.26
C ALA A 22 23.02 -7.56 -23.19
N GLY A 23 22.62 -8.58 -22.43
CA GLY A 23 23.41 -9.16 -21.34
C GLY A 23 23.58 -8.27 -20.12
N ARG A 24 22.76 -7.18 -20.01
CA ARG A 24 22.81 -6.26 -18.88
C ARG A 24 21.93 -6.71 -17.70
N PHE A 25 21.00 -7.63 -17.96
CA PHE A 25 20.13 -8.20 -16.91
C PHE A 25 20.16 -9.72 -16.95
N THR A 26 20.40 -10.33 -15.78
CA THR A 26 20.37 -11.79 -15.60
C THR A 26 19.67 -12.12 -14.28
N ALA A 27 18.66 -12.97 -14.31
CA ALA A 27 18.01 -13.51 -13.12
C ALA A 27 18.63 -14.85 -12.72
N THR A 28 18.92 -15.03 -11.44
CA THR A 28 19.43 -16.27 -10.87
C THR A 28 18.81 -16.54 -9.50
N SER A 29 18.73 -17.80 -9.12
CA SER A 29 18.44 -18.23 -7.75
C SER A 29 19.69 -18.72 -7.00
N ASP A 30 20.85 -18.64 -7.65
CA ASP A 30 22.13 -19.01 -7.08
C ASP A 30 22.74 -17.82 -6.33
N PHE A 31 22.68 -17.88 -4.99
CA PHE A 31 23.21 -16.85 -4.12
C PHE A 31 24.76 -16.82 -4.06
N ASP A 32 25.44 -17.87 -4.49
CA ASP A 32 26.91 -17.87 -4.50
C ASP A 32 27.45 -16.86 -5.52
N ARG A 33 26.67 -16.50 -6.52
CA ARG A 33 26.99 -15.45 -7.49
C ARG A 33 27.03 -14.03 -6.90
N LEU A 34 26.57 -13.82 -5.67
CA LEU A 34 26.71 -12.53 -4.98
C LEU A 34 28.20 -12.13 -4.78
N ALA A 35 29.10 -13.12 -4.77
CA ALA A 35 30.54 -12.84 -4.76
C ALA A 35 31.05 -12.05 -6.00
N GLU A 36 30.31 -12.12 -7.13
CA GLU A 36 30.65 -11.44 -8.38
C GLU A 36 30.21 -9.95 -8.36
N CYS A 37 29.26 -9.58 -7.47
CA CYS A 37 28.66 -8.26 -7.43
C CYS A 37 29.51 -7.26 -6.65
N ASP A 38 29.61 -6.01 -7.12
CA ASP A 38 30.22 -4.91 -6.37
C ASP A 38 29.20 -4.22 -5.45
N ILE A 39 27.92 -4.23 -5.84
CA ILE A 39 26.83 -3.65 -5.06
C ILE A 39 25.71 -4.68 -4.93
N ILE A 40 25.18 -4.84 -3.72
CA ILE A 40 24.08 -5.77 -3.41
C ILE A 40 22.97 -4.99 -2.73
N ALA A 41 21.80 -4.87 -3.38
CA ALA A 41 20.60 -4.27 -2.80
C ALA A 41 19.65 -5.34 -2.24
N ILE A 42 19.22 -5.18 -1.00
CA ILE A 42 18.29 -6.06 -0.29
C ILE A 42 16.88 -5.46 -0.43
N CYS A 43 16.04 -6.06 -1.30
CA CYS A 43 14.68 -5.62 -1.61
C CYS A 43 13.67 -6.74 -1.29
N VAL A 44 13.71 -7.27 -0.08
CA VAL A 44 12.87 -8.39 0.35
C VAL A 44 11.64 -7.91 1.11
N PRO A 45 10.54 -8.71 1.15
CA PRO A 45 9.36 -8.39 1.94
C PRO A 45 9.67 -8.27 3.43
N THR A 46 8.97 -7.33 4.08
CA THR A 46 9.03 -7.11 5.53
C THR A 46 7.60 -7.06 6.09
N PRO A 47 6.92 -8.22 6.23
CA PRO A 47 5.55 -8.27 6.72
C PRO A 47 5.50 -8.08 8.25
N LEU A 48 4.28 -7.85 8.76
CA LEU A 48 4.00 -7.99 10.19
C LEU A 48 3.55 -9.43 10.51
N THR A 49 3.82 -9.87 11.73
CA THR A 49 3.21 -11.06 12.31
C THR A 49 1.71 -10.83 12.59
N THR A 50 0.98 -11.88 13.00
CA THR A 50 -0.43 -11.78 13.43
C THR A 50 -0.62 -10.83 14.63
N HIS A 51 0.43 -10.63 15.42
CA HIS A 51 0.45 -9.71 16.57
C HIS A 51 0.94 -8.30 16.23
N ARG A 52 1.12 -8.01 14.93
CA ARG A 52 1.65 -6.73 14.40
C ARG A 52 3.09 -6.43 14.83
N ASP A 53 3.89 -7.46 15.12
CA ASP A 53 5.32 -7.32 15.32
C ASP A 53 6.05 -7.41 13.97
N PRO A 54 7.18 -6.68 13.77
CA PRO A 54 7.99 -6.77 12.56
C PRO A 54 8.54 -8.19 12.32
N ASP A 55 8.34 -8.74 11.12
CA ASP A 55 8.98 -9.98 10.70
C ASP A 55 10.17 -9.67 9.79
N LEU A 56 11.35 -9.61 10.36
CA LEU A 56 12.61 -9.40 9.65
C LEU A 56 13.29 -10.69 9.18
N SER A 57 12.59 -11.83 9.22
CA SER A 57 13.19 -13.13 8.87
C SER A 57 13.74 -13.17 7.44
N PHE A 58 13.09 -12.48 6.49
CA PHE A 58 13.58 -12.39 5.11
C PHE A 58 14.85 -11.54 5.02
N VAL A 59 14.91 -10.40 5.72
CA VAL A 59 16.09 -9.54 5.77
C VAL A 59 17.26 -10.29 6.41
N ALA A 60 17.05 -10.92 7.55
CA ALA A 60 18.10 -11.68 8.25
C ALA A 60 18.65 -12.83 7.41
N LYS A 61 17.78 -13.66 6.80
CA LYS A 61 18.19 -14.77 5.92
C LYS A 61 18.95 -14.28 4.69
N THR A 62 18.55 -13.14 4.12
CA THR A 62 19.25 -12.55 2.97
C THR A 62 20.62 -12.02 3.40
N ALA A 63 20.71 -11.33 4.53
CA ALA A 63 21.99 -10.89 5.09
C ALA A 63 22.92 -12.08 5.41
N GLU A 64 22.38 -13.20 5.93
CA GLU A 64 23.14 -14.44 6.15
C GLU A 64 23.62 -15.07 4.83
N ALA A 65 22.81 -15.01 3.77
CA ALA A 65 23.24 -15.47 2.46
C ALA A 65 24.37 -14.61 1.88
N ILE A 66 24.27 -13.29 2.01
CA ILE A 66 25.30 -12.34 1.60
C ILE A 66 26.59 -12.56 2.41
N ALA A 67 26.49 -12.73 3.73
CA ALA A 67 27.65 -12.90 4.61
C ALA A 67 28.55 -14.09 4.21
N ARG A 68 27.98 -15.15 3.60
CA ARG A 68 28.76 -16.31 3.12
C ARG A 68 29.67 -15.97 1.96
N THR A 69 29.33 -15.01 1.13
CA THR A 69 30.05 -14.63 -0.09
C THR A 69 30.63 -13.21 -0.03
N LEU A 70 30.42 -12.51 1.08
CA LEU A 70 30.85 -11.13 1.29
C LEU A 70 32.38 -11.02 1.16
N ARG A 71 32.83 -10.07 0.34
CA ARG A 71 34.25 -9.78 0.08
C ARG A 71 34.57 -8.31 0.33
N PRO A 72 35.86 -7.97 0.56
CA PRO A 72 36.25 -6.58 0.67
C PRO A 72 35.85 -5.74 -0.54
N GLY A 73 35.45 -4.49 -0.27
CA GLY A 73 35.10 -3.50 -1.28
C GLY A 73 33.65 -3.53 -1.73
N GLN A 74 32.82 -4.48 -1.28
CA GLN A 74 31.39 -4.52 -1.64
C GLN A 74 30.57 -3.47 -0.90
N LEU A 75 29.57 -2.88 -1.58
CA LEU A 75 28.54 -2.04 -0.99
C LEU A 75 27.26 -2.86 -0.81
N ILE A 76 26.76 -2.97 0.40
CA ILE A 76 25.50 -3.61 0.74
C ILE A 76 24.47 -2.53 1.08
N VAL A 77 23.31 -2.56 0.45
CA VAL A 77 22.25 -1.57 0.65
C VAL A 77 20.97 -2.27 1.09
N LEU A 78 20.42 -1.88 2.22
CA LEU A 78 19.08 -2.27 2.61
C LEU A 78 18.07 -1.26 2.02
N GLU A 79 17.15 -1.71 1.18
CA GLU A 79 16.05 -0.89 0.64
C GLU A 79 14.68 -1.27 1.21
N SER A 80 14.56 -2.46 1.79
CA SER A 80 13.31 -2.91 2.42
C SER A 80 12.90 -1.95 3.54
N THR A 81 11.60 -1.66 3.65
CA THR A 81 11.07 -0.82 4.73
C THR A 81 11.19 -1.55 6.07
N THR A 82 11.78 -0.90 7.05
CA THR A 82 12.06 -1.45 8.38
C THR A 82 11.94 -0.35 9.45
N TYR A 83 12.10 -0.73 10.74
CA TYR A 83 12.17 0.25 11.81
C TYR A 83 13.57 0.90 11.90
N PRO A 84 13.68 2.13 12.42
CA PRO A 84 14.95 2.83 12.59
C PRO A 84 15.92 2.03 13.48
N GLY A 85 17.11 1.78 12.95
CA GLY A 85 18.14 0.98 13.56
C GLY A 85 18.30 -0.43 12.99
N THR A 86 17.41 -0.90 12.12
CA THR A 86 17.48 -2.27 11.55
C THR A 86 18.80 -2.52 10.82
N THR A 87 19.27 -1.55 10.03
CA THR A 87 20.56 -1.67 9.30
C THR A 87 21.71 -1.92 10.26
N ASP A 88 21.77 -1.16 11.35
CA ASP A 88 22.88 -1.23 12.30
C ASP A 88 22.74 -2.37 13.32
N GLU A 89 21.54 -2.65 13.78
CA GLU A 89 21.27 -3.60 14.87
C GLU A 89 21.09 -5.04 14.37
N VAL A 90 20.61 -5.21 13.12
CA VAL A 90 20.28 -6.54 12.57
C VAL A 90 21.19 -6.90 11.39
N VAL A 91 21.27 -6.06 10.37
CA VAL A 91 22.00 -6.41 9.13
C VAL A 91 23.51 -6.39 9.36
N LYS A 92 24.05 -5.30 9.93
CA LYS A 92 25.48 -5.13 10.19
C LYS A 92 26.08 -6.29 10.99
N PRO A 93 25.53 -6.69 12.16
CA PRO A 93 26.12 -7.78 12.95
C PRO A 93 26.09 -9.14 12.22
N ILE A 94 25.09 -9.37 11.33
CA ILE A 94 25.04 -10.60 10.53
C ILE A 94 26.16 -10.61 9.50
N LEU A 95 26.37 -9.50 8.80
CA LEU A 95 27.41 -9.38 7.77
C LEU A 95 28.83 -9.49 8.37
N GLU A 96 29.05 -8.95 9.56
CA GLU A 96 30.35 -8.96 10.24
C GLU A 96 30.75 -10.32 10.82
N LYS A 97 29.83 -11.31 10.86
CA LYS A 97 30.14 -12.68 11.34
C LYS A 97 31.27 -13.38 10.58
N ASN A 98 31.55 -12.98 9.36
CA ASN A 98 32.66 -13.52 8.55
C ASN A 98 34.01 -12.90 8.88
N GLY A 99 34.09 -11.95 9.82
CA GLY A 99 35.32 -11.30 10.26
C GLY A 99 35.67 -10.02 9.50
N LEU A 100 34.86 -9.60 8.53
CA LEU A 100 34.99 -8.30 7.84
C LEU A 100 34.29 -7.22 8.64
N ALA A 101 34.80 -5.99 8.63
CA ALA A 101 34.26 -4.86 9.36
C ALA A 101 33.62 -3.85 8.41
N SER A 102 32.40 -3.41 8.73
CA SER A 102 31.69 -2.35 8.00
C SER A 102 32.43 -1.02 8.09
N GLY A 103 32.47 -0.28 7.00
CA GLY A 103 33.18 1.00 6.88
C GLY A 103 34.69 0.89 6.66
N THR A 104 35.23 -0.33 6.71
CA THR A 104 36.66 -0.60 6.49
C THR A 104 36.84 -1.63 5.38
N ASP A 105 36.32 -2.82 5.54
CA ASP A 105 36.46 -3.91 4.58
C ASP A 105 35.30 -3.92 3.56
N PHE A 106 34.08 -3.69 3.99
CA PHE A 106 32.90 -3.51 3.14
C PHE A 106 32.12 -2.27 3.57
N PHE A 107 31.12 -1.89 2.77
CA PHE A 107 30.33 -0.68 3.02
C PHE A 107 28.86 -1.06 3.15
N LEU A 108 28.17 -0.40 4.09
CA LEU A 108 26.77 -0.66 4.38
C LEU A 108 25.98 0.64 4.29
N GLY A 109 24.80 0.59 3.66
CA GLY A 109 23.92 1.74 3.55
C GLY A 109 22.44 1.36 3.59
N TYR A 110 21.63 2.38 3.72
CA TYR A 110 20.15 2.29 3.64
C TYR A 110 19.60 3.33 2.68
N SER A 111 18.62 2.91 1.88
CA SER A 111 17.88 3.82 1.00
C SER A 111 16.43 3.38 0.89
N PRO A 112 15.45 4.16 1.38
CA PRO A 112 14.04 3.78 1.29
C PRO A 112 13.54 3.80 -0.15
N GLU A 113 12.68 2.84 -0.51
CA GLU A 113 11.90 2.93 -1.73
C GLU A 113 10.72 3.88 -1.53
N ARG A 114 10.54 4.83 -2.47
CA ARG A 114 9.56 5.91 -2.39
C ARG A 114 8.60 5.93 -3.57
N GLU A 115 8.59 4.90 -4.39
CA GLU A 115 7.73 4.79 -5.56
C GLU A 115 6.25 4.68 -5.16
N ASP A 116 5.38 5.26 -5.97
CA ASP A 116 3.93 5.15 -5.86
C ASP A 116 3.39 4.37 -7.07
N PRO A 117 3.14 3.06 -6.96
CA PRO A 117 2.67 2.23 -8.07
C PRO A 117 1.43 2.81 -8.74
N GLY A 118 1.45 2.85 -10.09
CA GLY A 118 0.38 3.44 -10.89
C GLY A 118 0.43 4.98 -11.00
N ASN A 119 1.42 5.65 -10.42
CA ASN A 119 1.61 7.09 -10.60
C ASN A 119 2.18 7.37 -12.00
N ARG A 120 1.48 8.20 -12.79
CA ARG A 120 1.90 8.55 -14.16
C ARG A 120 2.82 9.78 -14.23
N HIS A 121 2.93 10.54 -13.15
CA HIS A 121 3.69 11.80 -13.11
C HIS A 121 5.08 11.64 -12.52
N PHE A 122 5.27 10.65 -11.64
CA PHE A 122 6.53 10.40 -10.97
C PHE A 122 6.99 8.98 -11.24
N GLN A 123 8.26 8.85 -11.60
CA GLN A 123 8.94 7.59 -11.85
C GLN A 123 10.16 7.50 -10.96
N THR A 124 10.68 6.31 -10.73
CA THR A 124 11.87 6.06 -9.87
C THR A 124 13.01 7.04 -10.17
N ALA A 125 13.31 7.30 -11.43
CA ALA A 125 14.38 8.22 -11.84
C ALA A 125 14.13 9.70 -11.47
N THR A 126 12.87 10.12 -11.29
CA THR A 126 12.51 11.52 -11.01
C THR A 126 12.18 11.79 -9.54
N ILE A 127 11.96 10.74 -8.74
CA ILE A 127 11.72 10.87 -7.30
C ILE A 127 13.06 11.05 -6.58
N PRO A 128 13.24 12.13 -5.78
CA PRO A 128 14.46 12.28 -4.98
C PRO A 128 14.69 11.07 -4.07
N LYS A 129 15.88 10.45 -4.15
CA LYS A 129 16.23 9.25 -3.39
C LYS A 129 16.98 9.63 -2.11
N VAL A 130 16.44 9.25 -0.97
CA VAL A 130 17.09 9.44 0.33
C VAL A 130 18.15 8.35 0.51
N VAL A 131 19.33 8.70 0.95
CA VAL A 131 20.45 7.76 1.15
C VAL A 131 21.19 8.03 2.45
N ALA A 132 21.68 6.96 3.07
CA ALA A 132 22.61 7.05 4.19
C ALA A 132 23.61 5.90 4.14
N GLY A 133 24.81 6.14 4.64
CA GLY A 133 25.87 5.13 4.78
C GLY A 133 26.33 4.98 6.21
N ASP A 134 26.80 3.79 6.56
CA ASP A 134 27.50 3.49 7.82
C ASP A 134 28.93 4.05 7.75
N GLY A 135 29.05 5.33 8.10
CA GLY A 135 30.29 6.10 8.01
C GLY A 135 30.46 6.86 6.68
N ALA A 136 31.46 7.74 6.64
CA ALA A 136 31.64 8.71 5.56
C ALA A 136 31.92 8.06 4.19
N GLN A 137 32.67 6.96 4.16
CA GLN A 137 33.00 6.26 2.90
C GLN A 137 31.75 5.57 2.32
N ALA A 138 30.96 4.89 3.17
CA ALA A 138 29.71 4.28 2.75
C ALA A 138 28.72 5.36 2.25
N ALA A 139 28.61 6.50 2.94
CA ALA A 139 27.76 7.62 2.50
C ALA A 139 28.18 8.14 1.11
N ALA A 140 29.46 8.35 0.87
CA ALA A 140 29.98 8.79 -0.43
C ALA A 140 29.68 7.77 -1.55
N LEU A 141 29.81 6.47 -1.28
CA LEU A 141 29.47 5.41 -2.23
C LEU A 141 27.98 5.37 -2.51
N MET A 142 27.12 5.53 -1.49
CA MET A 142 25.67 5.61 -1.64
C MET A 142 25.26 6.80 -2.53
N GLU A 143 25.82 7.98 -2.29
CA GLU A 143 25.57 9.15 -3.12
C GLU A 143 26.03 8.96 -4.57
N ALA A 144 27.20 8.39 -4.78
CA ALA A 144 27.73 8.12 -6.11
C ALA A 144 26.88 7.10 -6.86
N PHE A 145 26.50 6.00 -6.22
CA PHE A 145 25.69 4.94 -6.82
C PHE A 145 24.30 5.43 -7.24
N TYR A 146 23.56 6.03 -6.31
CA TYR A 146 22.21 6.52 -6.61
C TYR A 146 22.21 7.75 -7.51
N GLY A 147 23.26 8.56 -7.49
CA GLY A 147 23.44 9.66 -8.44
C GLY A 147 23.53 9.25 -9.91
N LEU A 148 23.80 7.95 -10.19
CA LEU A 148 23.75 7.40 -11.54
C LEU A 148 22.33 7.02 -11.98
N THR A 149 21.40 6.86 -11.05
CA THR A 149 20.08 6.26 -11.31
C THR A 149 18.92 7.25 -11.12
N VAL A 150 19.08 8.28 -10.28
CA VAL A 150 18.01 9.25 -9.98
C VAL A 150 18.49 10.69 -10.22
N SER A 151 17.52 11.57 -10.49
CA SER A 151 17.78 12.99 -10.76
C SER A 151 18.30 13.78 -9.55
N GLN A 152 17.99 13.32 -8.34
CA GLN A 152 18.40 13.98 -7.10
C GLN A 152 18.61 12.95 -5.99
N VAL A 153 19.77 13.03 -5.33
CA VAL A 153 20.07 12.30 -4.10
C VAL A 153 19.94 13.24 -2.90
N VAL A 154 19.36 12.74 -1.82
CA VAL A 154 19.16 13.46 -0.56
C VAL A 154 19.91 12.70 0.53
N PRO A 155 21.17 13.03 0.81
CA PRO A 155 21.94 12.37 1.86
C PRO A 155 21.44 12.79 3.24
N VAL A 156 21.37 11.82 4.16
CA VAL A 156 21.07 12.05 5.57
C VAL A 156 22.17 11.44 6.46
N SER A 157 22.21 11.87 7.71
CA SER A 157 23.36 11.64 8.60
C SER A 157 23.59 10.19 9.02
N THR A 158 22.51 9.38 9.12
CA THR A 158 22.57 7.99 9.58
C THR A 158 21.58 7.10 8.84
N THR A 159 21.85 5.80 8.79
CA THR A 159 20.92 4.77 8.28
C THR A 159 19.59 4.81 9.01
N ALA A 160 19.59 4.94 10.35
CA ALA A 160 18.39 5.08 11.16
C ALA A 160 17.57 6.32 10.80
N THR A 161 18.21 7.45 10.44
CA THR A 161 17.49 8.63 9.94
C THR A 161 16.81 8.35 8.60
N ALA A 162 17.48 7.67 7.67
CA ALA A 162 16.90 7.32 6.37
C ALA A 162 15.73 6.32 6.52
N GLU A 163 15.84 5.35 7.43
CA GLU A 163 14.75 4.42 7.81
C GLU A 163 13.55 5.18 8.38
N ALA A 164 13.79 6.15 9.28
CA ALA A 164 12.76 6.99 9.88
C ALA A 164 12.01 7.86 8.86
N VAL A 165 12.68 8.35 7.80
CA VAL A 165 12.05 9.15 6.74
C VAL A 165 10.89 8.38 6.09
N LYS A 166 11.12 7.12 5.71
CA LYS A 166 10.08 6.27 5.08
C LYS A 166 8.86 6.08 5.97
N LEU A 167 9.11 5.76 7.25
CA LEU A 167 8.02 5.60 8.21
C LEU A 167 7.25 6.90 8.42
N THR A 168 7.95 8.04 8.52
CA THR A 168 7.33 9.35 8.68
C THR A 168 6.38 9.68 7.52
N GLU A 169 6.80 9.43 6.27
CA GLU A 169 5.96 9.64 5.09
C GLU A 169 4.68 8.79 5.12
N ASN A 170 4.80 7.52 5.52
CA ASN A 170 3.64 6.62 5.58
C ASN A 170 2.74 6.90 6.79
N ILE A 171 3.31 7.26 7.94
CA ILE A 171 2.56 7.71 9.13
C ILE A 171 1.79 8.98 8.80
N PHE A 172 2.40 9.96 8.14
CA PHE A 172 1.73 11.19 7.72
C PHE A 172 0.47 10.89 6.90
N ARG A 173 0.56 9.97 5.92
CA ARG A 173 -0.61 9.55 5.15
C ARG A 173 -1.65 8.84 6.00
N ALA A 174 -1.26 7.87 6.82
CA ALA A 174 -2.16 7.10 7.67
C ALA A 174 -2.96 7.97 8.64
N VAL A 175 -2.29 8.91 9.30
CA VAL A 175 -2.90 9.85 10.26
C VAL A 175 -3.85 10.82 9.57
N ASN A 176 -3.47 11.40 8.42
CA ASN A 176 -4.34 12.34 7.71
C ASN A 176 -5.56 11.65 7.09
N ILE A 177 -5.43 10.40 6.61
CA ILE A 177 -6.59 9.61 6.16
C ILE A 177 -7.51 9.29 7.35
N ALA A 178 -6.97 8.93 8.52
CA ALA A 178 -7.78 8.72 9.72
C ALA A 178 -8.51 9.99 10.14
N LEU A 179 -7.84 11.15 10.09
CA LEU A 179 -8.46 12.44 10.39
C LEU A 179 -9.68 12.71 9.48
N VAL A 180 -9.55 12.55 8.17
CA VAL A 180 -10.69 12.81 7.26
C VAL A 180 -11.78 11.74 7.36
N ASN A 181 -11.45 10.51 7.73
CA ASN A 181 -12.41 9.47 8.05
C ASN A 181 -13.20 9.82 9.32
N GLU A 182 -12.55 10.30 10.37
CA GLU A 182 -13.22 10.77 11.58
C GLU A 182 -14.09 11.99 11.30
N LEU A 183 -13.56 12.98 10.55
CA LEU A 183 -14.34 14.16 10.13
C LEU A 183 -15.56 13.77 9.32
N LYS A 184 -15.48 12.72 8.48
CA LYS A 184 -16.65 12.21 7.78
C LYS A 184 -17.75 11.78 8.75
N LEU A 185 -17.42 11.02 9.80
CA LEU A 185 -18.40 10.57 10.79
C LEU A 185 -19.04 11.75 11.53
N VAL A 186 -18.23 12.72 11.92
CA VAL A 186 -18.69 13.94 12.62
C VAL A 186 -19.61 14.77 11.72
N TYR A 187 -19.20 15.04 10.50
CA TYR A 187 -19.96 15.87 9.55
C TYR A 187 -21.23 15.19 9.06
N ASP A 188 -21.22 13.86 8.87
CA ASP A 188 -22.43 13.10 8.57
C ASP A 188 -23.48 13.27 9.68
N ALA A 189 -23.08 13.19 10.96
CA ALA A 189 -23.98 13.41 12.09
C ALA A 189 -24.50 14.87 12.16
N MET A 190 -23.78 15.82 11.58
CA MET A 190 -24.17 17.24 11.49
C MET A 190 -24.94 17.59 10.22
N GLY A 191 -25.10 16.63 9.28
CA GLY A 191 -25.72 16.87 7.98
C GLY A 191 -24.84 17.69 7.02
N ILE A 192 -23.51 17.69 7.21
CA ILE A 192 -22.54 18.44 6.40
C ILE A 192 -21.80 17.47 5.47
N ASP A 193 -21.64 17.84 4.20
CA ASP A 193 -20.89 17.05 3.22
C ASP A 193 -19.37 17.24 3.39
N VAL A 194 -18.69 16.21 3.89
CA VAL A 194 -17.23 16.24 4.12
C VAL A 194 -16.42 16.49 2.85
N TRP A 195 -16.87 16.01 1.69
CA TRP A 195 -16.16 16.24 0.41
C TRP A 195 -16.22 17.68 -0.02
N GLU A 196 -17.37 18.34 0.13
CA GLU A 196 -17.51 19.78 -0.13
C GLU A 196 -16.61 20.58 0.81
N VAL A 197 -16.54 20.23 2.09
CA VAL A 197 -15.65 20.87 3.07
C VAL A 197 -14.19 20.71 2.65
N ILE A 198 -13.74 19.51 2.28
CA ILE A 198 -12.36 19.26 1.86
C ILE A 198 -12.04 20.01 0.57
N ASP A 199 -12.96 19.98 -0.42
CA ASP A 199 -12.78 20.68 -1.68
C ASP A 199 -12.72 22.19 -1.53
N ALA A 200 -13.48 22.76 -0.61
CA ALA A 200 -13.36 24.16 -0.25
C ALA A 200 -12.04 24.46 0.50
N ALA A 201 -11.67 23.63 1.46
CA ALA A 201 -10.45 23.81 2.25
C ALA A 201 -9.18 23.73 1.41
N LYS A 202 -9.12 22.86 0.37
CA LYS A 202 -7.94 22.76 -0.53
C LYS A 202 -7.69 24.01 -1.37
N SER A 203 -8.66 24.92 -1.47
CA SER A 203 -8.46 26.22 -2.13
C SER A 203 -7.49 27.12 -1.39
N LYS A 204 -7.22 26.83 -0.10
CA LYS A 204 -6.22 27.53 0.68
C LYS A 204 -4.81 27.14 0.20
N PRO A 205 -3.95 28.08 -0.25
CA PRO A 205 -2.70 27.75 -0.91
C PRO A 205 -1.57 27.30 0.04
N PHE A 206 -1.80 27.28 1.35
CA PHE A 206 -0.80 26.89 2.37
C PHE A 206 -1.47 26.28 3.60
N GLY A 207 -0.71 25.44 4.33
CA GLY A 207 -1.13 24.88 5.62
C GLY A 207 -2.28 23.86 5.55
N TYR A 208 -2.64 23.39 4.35
CA TYR A 208 -3.62 22.33 4.14
C TYR A 208 -3.22 21.46 2.94
N MET A 209 -3.18 20.15 3.15
CA MET A 209 -3.02 19.14 2.09
C MET A 209 -4.29 18.28 2.10
N PRO A 210 -5.03 18.20 0.99
CA PRO A 210 -6.29 17.44 0.96
C PRO A 210 -6.05 15.94 1.01
N PHE A 211 -6.75 15.28 1.91
CA PHE A 211 -6.99 13.84 1.93
C PHE A 211 -8.50 13.63 1.85
N TYR A 212 -8.92 12.48 1.32
CA TYR A 212 -10.33 12.16 1.17
C TYR A 212 -10.69 10.91 1.95
N PRO A 213 -11.87 10.85 2.58
CA PRO A 213 -12.32 9.67 3.28
C PRO A 213 -12.57 8.50 2.31
N GLY A 214 -12.59 7.29 2.87
CA GLY A 214 -12.83 6.08 2.12
C GLY A 214 -13.13 4.88 3.01
N PRO A 215 -13.27 3.68 2.43
CA PRO A 215 -13.69 2.49 3.16
C PRO A 215 -12.64 1.91 4.10
N GLY A 216 -11.52 2.55 4.26
CA GLY A 216 -10.37 2.12 5.06
C GLY A 216 -9.05 2.30 4.33
N LEU A 217 -7.99 1.77 4.91
CA LEU A 217 -6.65 1.73 4.32
C LEU A 217 -6.41 0.41 3.60
N GLY A 218 -5.70 0.48 2.48
CA GLY A 218 -5.22 -0.68 1.75
C GLY A 218 -3.80 -0.47 1.24
N GLY A 219 -3.27 -1.47 0.55
CA GLY A 219 -1.88 -1.52 0.10
C GLY A 219 -0.93 -2.05 1.16
N HIS A 220 0.29 -2.37 0.75
CA HIS A 220 1.27 -3.01 1.62
C HIS A 220 1.86 -2.07 2.68
N CYS A 221 2.00 -0.77 2.37
CA CYS A 221 2.79 0.15 3.20
C CYS A 221 1.98 0.83 4.31
N ILE A 222 0.87 1.51 3.97
CA ILE A 222 0.17 2.38 4.92
C ILE A 222 -0.49 1.62 6.10
N PRO A 223 -1.05 0.42 5.92
CA PRO A 223 -1.57 -0.37 7.04
C PRO A 223 -0.49 -1.03 7.91
N ILE A 224 0.75 -1.14 7.41
CA ILE A 224 1.82 -1.95 8.01
C ILE A 224 2.92 -1.09 8.62
N ASP A 225 3.51 -0.19 7.85
CA ASP A 225 4.72 0.55 8.21
C ASP A 225 4.59 1.40 9.50
N PRO A 226 3.44 2.06 9.80
CA PRO A 226 3.30 2.80 11.04
C PRO A 226 3.52 1.94 12.30
N PHE A 227 3.16 0.66 12.24
CA PHE A 227 3.32 -0.26 13.37
C PHE A 227 4.76 -0.66 13.61
N TYR A 228 5.66 -0.55 12.63
CA TYR A 228 7.10 -0.68 12.84
C TYR A 228 7.63 0.35 13.84
N LEU A 229 7.20 1.61 13.70
CA LEU A 229 7.60 2.65 14.64
C LEU A 229 6.94 2.45 16.02
N THR A 230 5.68 2.04 16.05
CA THR A 230 4.96 1.72 17.30
C THR A 230 5.66 0.59 18.06
N TRP A 231 6.12 -0.44 17.35
CA TRP A 231 6.85 -1.55 17.94
C TRP A 231 8.21 -1.08 18.50
N LYS A 232 9.00 -0.36 17.69
CA LYS A 232 10.34 0.12 18.07
C LYS A 232 10.29 1.14 19.22
N SER A 233 9.27 2.01 19.24
CA SER A 233 9.15 3.04 20.27
C SER A 233 8.96 2.49 21.70
N ARG A 234 8.49 1.22 21.82
CA ARG A 234 8.34 0.55 23.12
C ARG A 234 9.66 0.34 23.82
N GLU A 235 10.77 0.17 23.07
CA GLU A 235 12.11 0.05 23.65
C GLU A 235 12.54 1.35 24.36
N PHE A 236 11.96 2.48 23.97
CA PHE A 236 12.23 3.81 24.53
C PHE A 236 11.12 4.29 25.48
N GLU A 237 10.16 3.41 25.82
CA GLU A 237 9.02 3.73 26.70
C GLU A 237 8.16 4.91 26.19
N VAL A 238 8.13 5.16 24.87
CA VAL A 238 7.37 6.24 24.25
C VAL A 238 6.12 5.69 23.53
N PRO A 239 4.89 5.99 24.01
CA PRO A 239 3.67 5.55 23.36
C PRO A 239 3.39 6.35 22.07
N THR A 240 2.95 5.68 21.02
CA THR A 240 2.62 6.29 19.70
C THR A 240 1.13 6.56 19.55
N ARG A 241 0.57 7.46 20.35
CA ARG A 241 -0.89 7.68 20.46
C ARG A 241 -1.56 8.01 19.14
N PHE A 242 -1.01 8.92 18.33
CA PHE A 242 -1.58 9.29 17.02
C PHE A 242 -1.56 8.14 16.01
N ILE A 243 -0.50 7.34 16.04
CA ILE A 243 -0.32 6.23 15.09
C ILE A 243 -1.32 5.12 15.42
N GLU A 244 -1.42 4.74 16.70
CA GLU A 244 -2.33 3.70 17.15
C GLU A 244 -3.79 4.11 16.94
N LEU A 245 -4.16 5.34 17.32
CA LEU A 245 -5.50 5.88 17.11
C LEU A 245 -5.86 5.94 15.62
N ALA A 246 -4.94 6.38 14.75
CA ALA A 246 -5.17 6.38 13.32
C ALA A 246 -5.42 4.98 12.77
N GLY A 247 -4.68 3.98 13.27
CA GLY A 247 -4.91 2.57 12.95
C GLY A 247 -6.32 2.09 13.35
N GLU A 248 -6.77 2.44 14.55
CA GLU A 248 -8.11 2.09 15.05
C GLU A 248 -9.21 2.72 14.18
N ILE A 249 -9.14 4.03 13.92
CA ILE A 249 -10.12 4.75 13.10
C ILE A 249 -10.21 4.13 11.71
N ASN A 250 -9.08 3.94 11.03
CA ASN A 250 -9.07 3.41 9.67
C ASN A 250 -9.57 1.96 9.60
N THR A 251 -9.28 1.14 10.61
CA THR A 251 -9.78 -0.25 10.71
C THR A 251 -11.28 -0.31 11.00
N ALA A 252 -11.86 0.72 11.63
CA ALA A 252 -13.28 0.79 11.91
C ALA A 252 -14.13 1.17 10.68
N MET A 253 -13.57 1.81 9.66
CA MET A 253 -14.32 2.31 8.51
C MET A 253 -15.12 1.24 7.74
N PRO A 254 -14.60 0.03 7.44
CA PRO A 254 -15.41 -1.00 6.79
C PRO A 254 -16.66 -1.38 7.61
N HIS A 255 -16.56 -1.41 8.94
CA HIS A 255 -17.70 -1.69 9.82
C HIS A 255 -18.75 -0.58 9.74
N HIS A 256 -18.33 0.68 9.71
CA HIS A 256 -19.21 1.82 9.53
C HIS A 256 -19.98 1.72 8.20
N ILE A 257 -19.29 1.43 7.10
CA ILE A 257 -19.90 1.31 5.76
C ILE A 257 -20.93 0.19 5.72
N VAL A 258 -20.63 -0.99 6.27
CA VAL A 258 -21.58 -2.11 6.30
C VAL A 258 -22.77 -1.80 7.20
N THR A 259 -22.62 -1.00 8.24
CA THR A 259 -23.73 -0.50 9.05
C THR A 259 -24.60 0.47 8.26
N ARG A 260 -24.00 1.44 7.55
CA ARG A 260 -24.73 2.36 6.67
C ARG A 260 -25.46 1.64 5.53
N LEU A 261 -24.84 0.60 4.95
CA LEU A 261 -25.47 -0.27 3.96
C LEU A 261 -26.72 -0.96 4.54
N ALA A 262 -26.62 -1.55 5.73
CA ALA A 262 -27.72 -2.26 6.38
C ALA A 262 -28.90 -1.30 6.70
N GLU A 263 -28.60 -0.12 7.24
CA GLU A 263 -29.59 0.93 7.51
C GLU A 263 -30.27 1.41 6.22
N ALA A 264 -29.51 1.64 5.16
CA ALA A 264 -30.04 2.10 3.89
C ALA A 264 -30.93 1.04 3.22
N LEU A 265 -30.56 -0.24 3.27
CA LEU A 265 -31.37 -1.35 2.79
C LEU A 265 -32.69 -1.43 3.56
N ASP A 266 -32.66 -1.31 4.88
CA ASP A 266 -33.87 -1.34 5.73
C ASP A 266 -34.81 -0.16 5.42
N ILE A 267 -34.27 1.07 5.47
CA ILE A 267 -35.08 2.30 5.33
C ILE A 267 -35.59 2.49 3.90
N ARG A 268 -34.75 2.26 2.88
CA ARG A 268 -35.09 2.57 1.48
C ARG A 268 -35.70 1.41 0.70
N CYS A 269 -35.28 0.18 1.04
CA CYS A 269 -35.72 -1.03 0.32
C CYS A 269 -36.60 -1.95 1.16
N GLY A 270 -36.79 -1.69 2.46
CA GLY A 270 -37.56 -2.57 3.37
C GLY A 270 -36.97 -3.97 3.48
N LYS A 271 -35.62 -4.10 3.30
CA LYS A 271 -34.95 -5.38 3.17
C LYS A 271 -33.75 -5.48 4.14
N ALA A 272 -33.73 -6.55 4.93
CA ALA A 272 -32.58 -6.80 5.81
C ALA A 272 -31.34 -7.20 5.01
N LEU A 273 -30.15 -6.77 5.45
CA LEU A 273 -28.87 -7.12 4.83
C LEU A 273 -28.69 -8.64 4.68
N SER A 274 -29.16 -9.43 5.67
CA SER A 274 -29.11 -10.91 5.66
C SER A 274 -29.91 -11.59 4.55
N ARG A 275 -30.71 -10.85 3.81
CA ARG A 275 -31.53 -11.33 2.67
C ARG A 275 -31.14 -10.62 1.37
N SER A 276 -30.07 -9.83 1.39
CA SER A 276 -29.70 -8.96 0.28
C SER A 276 -28.52 -9.50 -0.49
N LYS A 277 -28.55 -9.27 -1.81
CA LYS A 277 -27.43 -9.46 -2.71
C LYS A 277 -26.73 -8.11 -2.87
N VAL A 278 -25.47 -8.05 -2.57
CA VAL A 278 -24.66 -6.81 -2.62
C VAL A 278 -23.55 -6.99 -3.63
N LEU A 279 -23.40 -6.02 -4.53
CA LEU A 279 -22.26 -5.94 -5.44
C LEU A 279 -21.28 -4.90 -4.93
N LEU A 280 -20.01 -5.27 -4.79
CA LEU A 280 -18.91 -4.33 -4.59
C LEU A 280 -18.30 -3.95 -5.94
N ILE A 281 -18.19 -2.67 -6.23
CA ILE A 281 -17.47 -2.15 -7.38
C ILE A 281 -16.10 -1.67 -6.91
N GLY A 282 -15.04 -2.27 -7.48
CA GLY A 282 -13.66 -2.05 -7.14
C GLY A 282 -13.19 -2.92 -5.98
N LEU A 283 -12.41 -3.95 -6.29
CA LEU A 283 -11.78 -4.84 -5.31
C LEU A 283 -10.36 -4.39 -4.97
N ALA A 284 -9.65 -3.77 -5.91
CA ALA A 284 -8.34 -3.21 -5.69
C ALA A 284 -8.34 -2.13 -4.59
N TYR A 285 -7.23 -1.98 -3.86
CA TYR A 285 -7.14 -0.96 -2.81
C TYR A 285 -7.03 0.47 -3.36
N LYS A 286 -6.58 0.63 -4.59
CA LYS A 286 -6.37 1.91 -5.29
C LYS A 286 -6.96 1.82 -6.70
N LYS A 287 -7.41 2.95 -7.24
CA LYS A 287 -7.98 2.99 -8.59
C LYS A 287 -6.94 2.67 -9.66
N ASN A 288 -7.38 1.99 -10.72
CA ASN A 288 -6.61 1.70 -11.93
C ASN A 288 -5.35 0.84 -11.69
N VAL A 289 -5.36 0.00 -10.67
CA VAL A 289 -4.29 -0.98 -10.39
C VAL A 289 -4.91 -2.34 -10.02
N PRO A 290 -4.25 -3.48 -10.34
CA PRO A 290 -4.74 -4.82 -10.00
C PRO A 290 -4.36 -5.27 -8.57
N ASP A 291 -3.92 -4.38 -7.70
CA ASP A 291 -3.38 -4.72 -6.38
C ASP A 291 -4.48 -4.75 -5.31
N ILE A 292 -4.68 -5.93 -4.72
CA ILE A 292 -5.69 -6.17 -3.67
C ILE A 292 -5.09 -6.35 -2.28
N ARG A 293 -3.78 -6.16 -2.11
CA ARG A 293 -3.13 -6.35 -0.81
C ARG A 293 -3.75 -5.42 0.24
N GLU A 294 -4.14 -5.99 1.39
CA GLU A 294 -4.81 -5.29 2.48
C GLU A 294 -6.02 -4.43 2.02
N SER A 295 -6.67 -4.82 0.91
CA SER A 295 -7.79 -4.03 0.40
C SER A 295 -8.98 -4.03 1.35
N PRO A 296 -9.52 -2.85 1.71
CA PRO A 296 -10.73 -2.76 2.54
C PRO A 296 -11.96 -3.38 1.87
N SER A 297 -11.94 -3.55 0.55
CA SER A 297 -13.03 -4.21 -0.19
C SER A 297 -13.18 -5.68 0.19
N LEU A 298 -12.07 -6.40 0.44
CA LEU A 298 -12.10 -7.76 0.94
C LEU A 298 -12.75 -7.83 2.33
N ARG A 299 -12.42 -6.87 3.19
CA ARG A 299 -13.04 -6.75 4.52
C ARG A 299 -14.54 -6.45 4.43
N LEU A 300 -14.95 -5.61 3.49
CA LEU A 300 -16.37 -5.32 3.25
C LEU A 300 -17.12 -6.61 2.84
N MET A 301 -16.56 -7.40 1.91
CA MET A 301 -17.16 -8.68 1.51
C MET A 301 -17.34 -9.60 2.71
N GLU A 302 -16.29 -9.81 3.49
CA GLU A 302 -16.34 -10.65 4.69
C GLU A 302 -17.41 -10.16 5.69
N LEU A 303 -17.47 -8.85 5.96
CA LEU A 303 -18.42 -8.27 6.91
C LEU A 303 -19.88 -8.40 6.44
N ILE A 304 -20.13 -8.24 5.15
CA ILE A 304 -21.46 -8.43 4.56
C ILE A 304 -21.89 -9.90 4.74
N GLU A 305 -21.01 -10.85 4.43
CA GLU A 305 -21.31 -12.29 4.53
C GLU A 305 -21.45 -12.76 5.98
N ARG A 306 -20.63 -12.25 6.89
CA ARG A 306 -20.78 -12.51 8.33
C ARG A 306 -22.13 -12.04 8.89
N ARG A 307 -22.77 -11.05 8.27
CA ARG A 307 -24.12 -10.57 8.59
C ARG A 307 -25.22 -11.28 7.80
N GLY A 308 -24.86 -12.35 7.05
CA GLY A 308 -25.77 -13.20 6.31
C GLY A 308 -26.17 -12.68 4.92
N GLY A 309 -25.59 -11.57 4.45
CA GLY A 309 -25.76 -11.07 3.09
C GLY A 309 -24.95 -11.90 2.09
N SER A 310 -25.23 -11.74 0.79
CA SER A 310 -24.43 -12.32 -0.29
C SER A 310 -23.62 -11.22 -0.95
N ALA A 311 -22.29 -11.38 -0.98
CA ALA A 311 -21.37 -10.42 -1.60
C ALA A 311 -20.80 -10.95 -2.90
N SER A 312 -20.92 -10.18 -3.98
CA SER A 312 -20.20 -10.36 -5.26
C SER A 312 -19.36 -9.12 -5.53
N TYR A 313 -18.44 -9.20 -6.48
CA TYR A 313 -17.68 -8.03 -6.88
C TYR A 313 -17.55 -7.91 -8.40
N PHE A 314 -17.33 -6.67 -8.85
CA PHE A 314 -16.83 -6.33 -10.17
C PHE A 314 -15.57 -5.48 -10.03
N ASP A 315 -14.51 -5.88 -10.72
CA ASP A 315 -13.28 -5.09 -10.84
C ASP A 315 -12.64 -5.36 -12.22
N PRO A 316 -12.40 -4.33 -13.04
CA PRO A 316 -11.84 -4.52 -14.39
C PRO A 316 -10.39 -5.01 -14.38
N TYR A 317 -9.67 -4.83 -13.26
CA TYR A 317 -8.25 -5.18 -13.12
C TYR A 317 -8.04 -6.47 -12.31
N VAL A 318 -9.05 -6.95 -11.61
CA VAL A 318 -8.96 -8.14 -10.72
C VAL A 318 -10.01 -9.18 -11.14
N PRO A 319 -9.74 -9.98 -12.17
CA PRO A 319 -10.71 -10.97 -12.69
C PRO A 319 -10.96 -12.12 -11.72
N GLU A 320 -10.00 -12.45 -10.85
CA GLU A 320 -10.12 -13.52 -9.87
C GLU A 320 -9.32 -13.15 -8.61
N ILE A 321 -9.86 -13.45 -7.42
CA ILE A 321 -9.17 -13.23 -6.14
C ILE A 321 -8.06 -14.28 -5.99
N PRO A 322 -6.79 -13.89 -5.99
CA PRO A 322 -5.68 -14.80 -5.74
C PRO A 322 -5.65 -15.26 -4.28
N LYS A 323 -4.70 -16.09 -3.92
CA LYS A 323 -4.45 -16.44 -2.52
C LYS A 323 -3.99 -15.18 -1.77
N THR A 324 -4.79 -14.74 -0.80
CA THR A 324 -4.47 -13.66 0.12
C THR A 324 -4.00 -14.21 1.48
N ARG A 325 -3.40 -13.34 2.29
CA ARG A 325 -2.92 -13.71 3.62
C ARG A 325 -4.08 -13.88 4.62
N GLU A 326 -5.05 -12.97 4.61
CA GLU A 326 -6.09 -12.87 5.64
C GLU A 326 -7.45 -13.42 5.21
N TYR A 327 -7.74 -13.44 3.89
CA TYR A 327 -9.06 -13.80 3.34
C TYR A 327 -8.96 -15.05 2.45
N ALA A 328 -8.44 -16.15 3.03
CA ALA A 328 -8.23 -17.40 2.29
C ALA A 328 -9.51 -18.00 1.71
N GLU A 329 -10.66 -17.78 2.38
CA GLU A 329 -11.99 -18.22 1.97
C GLU A 329 -12.53 -17.50 0.73
N LEU A 330 -12.00 -16.34 0.39
CA LEU A 330 -12.38 -15.59 -0.81
C LEU A 330 -11.59 -16.03 -2.05
N LYS A 331 -10.55 -16.84 -1.89
CA LYS A 331 -9.72 -17.32 -3.01
C LYS A 331 -10.53 -17.98 -4.11
N GLY A 332 -10.24 -17.63 -5.35
CA GLY A 332 -10.87 -18.21 -6.55
C GLY A 332 -12.22 -17.62 -6.88
N ARG A 333 -12.74 -16.68 -6.08
CA ARG A 333 -13.94 -15.92 -6.47
C ARG A 333 -13.59 -15.06 -7.67
N ARG A 334 -14.54 -14.96 -8.61
CA ARG A 334 -14.37 -14.24 -9.86
C ARG A 334 -15.18 -12.95 -9.87
N SER A 335 -14.64 -11.94 -10.52
CA SER A 335 -15.38 -10.76 -10.92
C SER A 335 -16.58 -11.19 -11.77
N ILE A 336 -17.77 -10.59 -11.53
CA ILE A 336 -18.90 -10.79 -12.42
C ILE A 336 -18.61 -10.15 -13.79
N ASP A 337 -19.29 -10.61 -14.83
CA ASP A 337 -19.27 -9.90 -16.10
C ASP A 337 -20.05 -8.58 -15.98
N TRP A 338 -19.57 -7.54 -16.66
CA TRP A 338 -20.25 -6.25 -16.69
C TRP A 338 -21.45 -6.31 -17.63
N ASP A 339 -22.64 -6.39 -17.06
CA ASP A 339 -23.91 -6.37 -17.79
C ASP A 339 -24.96 -5.63 -16.95
N GLU A 340 -25.66 -4.66 -17.57
CA GLU A 340 -26.69 -3.87 -16.88
C GLU A 340 -27.81 -4.75 -16.30
N THR A 341 -28.16 -5.86 -16.98
CA THR A 341 -29.16 -6.80 -16.49
C THR A 341 -28.67 -7.49 -15.22
N ALA A 342 -27.42 -7.91 -15.20
CA ALA A 342 -26.79 -8.50 -14.02
C ALA A 342 -26.66 -7.51 -12.86
N LEU A 343 -26.36 -6.24 -13.16
CA LEU A 343 -26.31 -5.18 -12.13
C LEU A 343 -27.67 -4.93 -11.47
N ALA A 344 -28.77 -5.05 -12.23
CA ALA A 344 -30.12 -4.86 -11.72
C ALA A 344 -30.58 -5.97 -10.75
N ASP A 345 -29.93 -7.14 -10.75
CA ASP A 345 -30.24 -8.25 -9.85
C ASP A 345 -29.73 -8.04 -8.41
N PHE A 346 -28.92 -7.02 -8.17
CA PHE A 346 -28.41 -6.69 -6.84
C PHE A 346 -29.34 -5.71 -6.11
N ASP A 347 -29.52 -5.94 -4.81
CA ASP A 347 -30.31 -5.08 -3.95
C ASP A 347 -29.59 -3.77 -3.60
N ALA A 348 -28.27 -3.82 -3.58
CA ALA A 348 -27.43 -2.64 -3.40
C ALA A 348 -26.07 -2.81 -4.10
N ILE A 349 -25.49 -1.69 -4.52
CA ILE A 349 -24.13 -1.60 -5.04
C ILE A 349 -23.30 -0.74 -4.09
N VAL A 350 -22.09 -1.19 -3.72
CA VAL A 350 -21.13 -0.44 -2.90
C VAL A 350 -19.96 -0.04 -3.77
N ILE A 351 -19.72 1.25 -3.92
CA ILE A 351 -18.52 1.75 -4.60
C ILE A 351 -17.38 1.77 -3.60
N ALA A 352 -16.51 0.78 -3.65
CA ALA A 352 -15.36 0.67 -2.75
C ALA A 352 -14.09 1.29 -3.35
N THR A 353 -13.85 1.09 -4.66
CA THR A 353 -12.77 1.74 -5.41
C THR A 353 -13.30 2.30 -6.73
N ASP A 354 -12.98 3.56 -6.99
CA ASP A 354 -13.53 4.35 -8.09
C ASP A 354 -12.67 4.29 -9.37
N HIS A 355 -12.55 3.10 -9.99
CA HIS A 355 -11.84 2.93 -11.26
C HIS A 355 -12.40 3.83 -12.36
N ASP A 356 -11.52 4.31 -13.24
CA ASP A 356 -11.91 5.22 -14.32
C ASP A 356 -12.69 4.52 -15.43
N ASP A 357 -12.45 3.21 -15.64
CA ASP A 357 -13.05 2.37 -16.68
C ASP A 357 -14.45 1.82 -16.31
N ILE A 358 -15.07 2.33 -15.25
CA ILE A 358 -16.41 1.93 -14.80
C ILE A 358 -17.47 2.89 -15.39
N ASP A 359 -18.52 2.32 -15.97
CA ASP A 359 -19.73 3.08 -16.36
C ASP A 359 -20.64 3.34 -15.17
N TYR A 360 -20.37 4.45 -14.44
CA TYR A 360 -21.20 4.85 -13.30
C TYR A 360 -22.59 5.38 -13.70
N GLU A 361 -22.79 5.77 -14.96
CA GLU A 361 -24.12 6.14 -15.49
C GLU A 361 -25.00 4.90 -15.54
N ALA A 362 -24.49 3.77 -16.03
CA ALA A 362 -25.20 2.49 -16.01
C ALA A 362 -25.57 2.10 -14.58
N VAL A 363 -24.63 2.20 -13.63
CA VAL A 363 -24.92 1.93 -12.20
C VAL A 363 -26.04 2.83 -11.69
N SER A 364 -26.04 4.13 -12.01
CA SER A 364 -27.06 5.09 -11.59
C SER A 364 -28.45 4.73 -12.14
N ARG A 365 -28.51 4.21 -13.38
CA ARG A 365 -29.77 3.84 -14.03
C ARG A 365 -30.43 2.60 -13.39
N VAL A 366 -29.63 1.56 -13.13
CA VAL A 366 -30.18 0.22 -12.83
C VAL A 366 -30.21 -0.10 -11.35
N SER A 367 -29.28 0.41 -10.53
CA SER A 367 -29.21 0.05 -9.12
C SER A 367 -30.34 0.69 -8.29
N PRO A 368 -31.05 -0.08 -7.46
CA PRO A 368 -32.06 0.47 -6.56
C PRO A 368 -31.45 1.28 -5.40
N LEU A 369 -30.21 0.95 -5.00
CA LEU A 369 -29.49 1.59 -3.90
C LEU A 369 -27.98 1.55 -4.18
N VAL A 370 -27.30 2.67 -4.03
CA VAL A 370 -25.84 2.75 -4.12
C VAL A 370 -25.27 3.35 -2.84
N ILE A 371 -24.27 2.68 -2.28
CA ILE A 371 -23.44 3.20 -1.18
C ILE A 371 -22.16 3.73 -1.81
N ASP A 372 -22.02 5.04 -1.87
CA ASP A 372 -20.87 5.71 -2.49
C ASP A 372 -19.86 6.13 -1.42
N THR A 373 -18.76 5.39 -1.29
CA THR A 373 -17.68 5.69 -0.35
C THR A 373 -16.61 6.61 -0.92
N ARG A 374 -16.73 6.98 -2.20
CA ARG A 374 -15.71 7.74 -2.96
C ARG A 374 -16.25 9.06 -3.51
N ASN A 375 -17.51 9.38 -3.27
CA ASN A 375 -18.20 10.55 -3.81
C ASN A 375 -18.16 10.63 -5.35
N VAL A 376 -18.22 9.47 -6.00
CA VAL A 376 -18.08 9.36 -7.47
C VAL A 376 -19.24 10.04 -8.18
N PHE A 377 -20.47 9.80 -7.73
CA PHE A 377 -21.67 10.29 -8.38
C PHE A 377 -21.74 11.81 -8.34
N ALA A 378 -21.48 12.43 -7.21
CA ALA A 378 -21.45 13.90 -7.11
C ALA A 378 -20.33 14.51 -7.94
N ARG A 379 -19.11 13.94 -7.93
CA ARG A 379 -17.99 14.42 -8.74
C ARG A 379 -18.23 14.32 -10.26
N ARG A 380 -19.04 13.35 -10.68
CA ARG A 380 -19.40 13.16 -12.11
C ARG A 380 -20.72 13.83 -12.48
N ASN A 381 -21.34 14.58 -11.56
CA ASN A 381 -22.65 15.23 -11.74
C ASN A 381 -23.78 14.26 -12.13
N LEU A 382 -23.75 13.04 -11.56
CA LEU A 382 -24.76 12.02 -11.76
C LEU A 382 -25.91 12.14 -10.76
N PRO A 383 -27.11 11.58 -11.06
CA PRO A 383 -28.25 11.61 -10.15
C PRO A 383 -27.92 11.02 -8.76
N LEU A 384 -28.43 11.65 -7.70
CA LEU A 384 -28.13 11.29 -6.32
C LEU A 384 -29.31 10.65 -5.55
N ASP A 385 -30.48 10.49 -6.17
CA ASP A 385 -31.70 10.05 -5.49
C ASP A 385 -31.57 8.66 -4.86
N ARG A 386 -30.77 7.78 -5.48
CA ARG A 386 -30.51 6.41 -5.01
C ARG A 386 -29.17 6.26 -4.30
N ILE A 387 -28.46 7.37 -4.12
CA ILE A 387 -27.11 7.36 -3.55
C ILE A 387 -27.20 7.61 -2.05
N VAL A 388 -26.41 6.85 -1.29
CA VAL A 388 -26.10 7.11 0.11
C VAL A 388 -24.59 7.30 0.18
N LYS A 389 -24.14 8.48 0.58
CA LYS A 389 -22.72 8.72 0.85
C LYS A 389 -22.33 8.03 2.16
N ALA A 390 -21.28 7.22 2.14
CA ALA A 390 -20.83 6.44 3.30
C ALA A 390 -19.30 6.50 3.50
#